data_be22d36d3d7aad9c2005dfdd60e5c950
#
_entry.id   be22d36d3d7aad9c2005dfdd60e5c950
#
_cell.length_a   1.000
_cell.length_b   1.000
_cell.length_c   1.000
_cell.angle_alpha   90.00
_cell.angle_beta   90.00
_cell.angle_gamma   90.00
#
_symmetry.space_group_name_H-M   'P 1'
#
loop_
_entity.id
_entity.type
_entity.pdbx_description
1 polymer ?
#
loop_
_entity_poly.entity_id
_entity_poly.type
_entity_poly.pdbx_seq_one_letter_code
_entity_poly.pdbx_strand_id
1 'polypeptide(L)'
;IIVIRGKRLSTKISPHKKGACIIMSTMADKFEELGVIPVVVLNDSKDALPLAKALVEGGLPCAEVTFRTAAAEESIRLMHEAYPDMVLAAGTVLTTEQVDRAVAAGASVIVSPGFDPEIVDYCISKNIPVMPGIVTPSELAQAVKRGLTRVKFFPATAAGGIKMIKAMCAAYTNVRIMPTGGINTANLEEFLSCDKIFCCGGSWMVKGDLVKAGEFDKIKEMTAEAVALVKEIRSK
;
A
#
# COMPACT_ATOMS: atom_id res chain seq x y z
N ILE A 1 45.84 -2.86 25.58
CA ILE A 1 44.50 -3.16 26.14
C ILE A 1 43.81 -1.82 26.37
N ILE A 2 42.89 -1.45 25.50
CA ILE A 2 42.07 -0.25 25.67
C ILE A 2 40.68 -0.72 26.15
N VAL A 3 40.35 -0.41 27.38
CA VAL A 3 39.04 -0.66 27.98
C VAL A 3 38.16 0.56 27.70
N ILE A 4 37.19 0.43 26.79
CA ILE A 4 36.19 1.45 26.58
C ILE A 4 34.99 1.12 27.47
N ARG A 5 34.78 1.94 28.49
CA ARG A 5 33.63 1.87 29.41
C ARG A 5 32.33 2.04 28.64
N GLY A 6 31.43 1.06 28.72
CA GLY A 6 30.12 1.07 28.09
C GLY A 6 29.22 2.17 28.63
N LYS A 7 28.90 3.15 27.76
CA LYS A 7 27.70 3.97 27.88
C LYS A 7 26.61 3.31 27.04
N ARG A 8 25.58 2.74 27.68
CA ARG A 8 24.30 2.43 26.98
C ARG A 8 23.72 3.73 26.45
N LEU A 9 23.81 3.95 25.16
CA LEU A 9 23.04 4.98 24.48
C LEU A 9 21.58 4.52 24.46
N SER A 10 20.80 4.98 25.44
CA SER A 10 19.35 4.93 25.40
C SER A 10 18.90 5.97 24.36
N THR A 11 18.67 5.54 23.14
CA THR A 11 17.97 6.38 22.13
C THR A 11 16.53 6.54 22.59
N LYS A 12 16.23 7.61 23.29
CA LYS A 12 14.85 8.06 23.55
C LYS A 12 14.22 8.41 22.21
N ILE A 13 13.40 7.51 21.68
CA ILE A 13 12.55 7.81 20.52
C ILE A 13 11.59 8.93 20.95
N SER A 14 11.57 10.03 20.20
CA SER A 14 10.66 11.16 20.42
C SER A 14 9.21 10.69 20.49
N PRO A 15 8.34 11.25 21.37
CA PRO A 15 6.93 10.87 21.47
C PRO A 15 6.17 10.93 20.13
N HIS A 16 6.49 11.91 19.26
CA HIS A 16 5.93 12.03 17.92
C HIS A 16 6.29 10.85 16.99
N LYS A 17 7.50 10.31 17.10
CA LYS A 17 7.88 9.11 16.30
C LYS A 17 7.19 7.83 16.77
N LYS A 18 6.79 7.74 18.05
CA LYS A 18 6.02 6.59 18.55
C LYS A 18 4.59 6.55 17.99
N GLY A 19 3.90 7.68 17.90
CA GLY A 19 2.53 7.75 17.38
C GLY A 19 2.45 7.34 15.91
N ALA A 20 3.27 7.91 15.04
CA ALA A 20 3.32 7.57 13.62
C ALA A 20 3.67 6.09 13.37
N CYS A 21 4.58 5.51 14.17
CA CYS A 21 4.97 4.12 14.07
C CYS A 21 3.81 3.16 14.44
N ILE A 22 3.01 3.51 15.45
CA ILE A 22 1.85 2.70 15.88
C ILE A 22 0.73 2.76 14.82
N ILE A 23 0.42 3.91 14.25
CA ILE A 23 -0.62 4.06 13.22
C ILE A 23 -0.22 3.34 11.93
N MET A 24 1.04 3.44 11.51
CA MET A 24 1.58 2.67 10.36
C MET A 24 1.48 1.17 10.57
N SER A 25 1.76 0.68 11.78
CA SER A 25 1.61 -0.74 12.12
C SER A 25 0.16 -1.19 11.90
N THR A 26 -0.82 -0.47 12.45
CA THR A 26 -2.26 -0.82 12.33
C THR A 26 -2.77 -0.84 10.89
N MET A 27 -2.36 0.09 10.02
CA MET A 27 -2.80 0.10 8.62
C MET A 27 -2.11 -1.01 7.80
N ALA A 28 -0.81 -1.23 8.04
CA ALA A 28 -0.08 -2.31 7.39
C ALA A 28 -0.58 -3.70 7.83
N ASP A 29 -1.01 -3.84 9.08
CA ASP A 29 -1.60 -5.08 9.58
C ASP A 29 -2.96 -5.36 8.91
N LYS A 30 -3.80 -4.34 8.69
CA LYS A 30 -5.02 -4.48 7.88
C LYS A 30 -4.74 -4.90 6.45
N PHE A 31 -3.72 -4.31 5.81
CA PHE A 31 -3.31 -4.73 4.46
C PHE A 31 -2.77 -6.15 4.44
N GLU A 32 -2.06 -6.54 5.48
CA GLU A 32 -1.58 -7.91 5.64
C GLU A 32 -2.75 -8.89 5.79
N GLU A 33 -3.75 -8.60 6.60
CA GLU A 33 -4.96 -9.42 6.74
C GLU A 33 -5.69 -9.61 5.40
N LEU A 34 -5.83 -8.55 4.61
CA LEU A 34 -6.49 -8.58 3.31
C LEU A 34 -5.68 -9.33 2.23
N GLY A 35 -4.35 -9.26 2.28
CA GLY A 35 -3.41 -9.95 1.39
C GLY A 35 -3.30 -9.39 -0.02
N VAL A 36 -4.35 -8.78 -0.55
CA VAL A 36 -4.34 -8.09 -1.84
C VAL A 36 -5.05 -6.75 -1.73
N ILE A 37 -4.51 -5.73 -2.39
CA ILE A 37 -5.05 -4.38 -2.41
C ILE A 37 -5.39 -4.01 -3.85
N PRO A 38 -6.68 -3.74 -4.16
CA PRO A 38 -7.09 -3.27 -5.49
C PRO A 38 -6.47 -1.90 -5.80
N VAL A 39 -5.70 -1.81 -6.88
CA VAL A 39 -5.12 -0.54 -7.36
C VAL A 39 -5.99 0.01 -8.47
N VAL A 40 -6.63 1.14 -8.21
CA VAL A 40 -7.75 1.68 -8.99
C VAL A 40 -7.36 2.97 -9.68
N VAL A 41 -7.79 3.10 -10.94
CA VAL A 41 -7.81 4.37 -11.67
C VAL A 41 -9.27 4.70 -11.98
N LEU A 42 -9.80 5.76 -11.36
CA LEU A 42 -11.14 6.28 -11.62
C LEU A 42 -11.05 7.55 -12.49
N ASN A 43 -11.70 7.54 -13.64
CA ASN A 43 -11.75 8.70 -14.52
C ASN A 43 -12.96 9.60 -14.23
N ASP A 44 -13.96 9.06 -13.58
CA ASP A 44 -15.19 9.75 -13.18
C ASP A 44 -15.56 9.32 -11.76
N SER A 45 -15.84 10.26 -10.89
CA SER A 45 -16.19 9.97 -9.48
C SER A 45 -17.55 9.30 -9.32
N LYS A 46 -18.43 9.35 -10.34
CA LYS A 46 -19.70 8.59 -10.33
C LYS A 46 -19.49 7.07 -10.18
N ASP A 47 -18.34 6.56 -10.63
CA ASP A 47 -18.01 5.14 -10.58
C ASP A 47 -17.48 4.72 -9.19
N ALA A 48 -17.22 5.67 -8.29
CA ALA A 48 -16.63 5.41 -6.96
C ALA A 48 -17.53 4.55 -6.07
N LEU A 49 -18.81 4.93 -5.93
CA LEU A 49 -19.75 4.21 -5.06
C LEU A 49 -20.09 2.80 -5.60
N PRO A 50 -20.39 2.61 -6.88
CA PRO A 50 -20.61 1.26 -7.42
C PRO A 50 -19.38 0.36 -7.25
N LEU A 51 -18.17 0.92 -7.46
CA LEU A 51 -16.94 0.18 -7.27
C LEU A 51 -16.70 -0.19 -5.79
N ALA A 52 -16.87 0.76 -4.87
CA ALA A 52 -16.74 0.49 -3.44
C ALA A 52 -17.70 -0.62 -2.98
N LYS A 53 -18.96 -0.55 -3.44
CA LYS A 53 -19.96 -1.60 -3.18
C LYS A 53 -19.48 -2.96 -3.67
N ALA A 54 -18.99 -3.04 -4.91
CA ALA A 54 -18.51 -4.30 -5.50
C ALA A 54 -17.33 -4.88 -4.71
N LEU A 55 -16.37 -4.05 -4.27
CA LEU A 55 -15.23 -4.48 -3.47
C LEU A 55 -15.66 -4.97 -2.08
N VAL A 56 -16.52 -4.22 -1.38
CA VAL A 56 -17.03 -4.59 -0.05
C VAL A 56 -17.84 -5.90 -0.12
N GLU A 57 -18.77 -6.02 -1.06
CA GLU A 57 -19.58 -7.23 -1.24
C GLU A 57 -18.75 -8.42 -1.74
N GLY A 58 -17.64 -8.19 -2.46
CA GLY A 58 -16.66 -9.19 -2.84
C GLY A 58 -15.74 -9.63 -1.69
N GLY A 59 -15.89 -9.03 -0.49
CA GLY A 59 -15.13 -9.38 0.71
C GLY A 59 -13.75 -8.72 0.82
N LEU A 60 -13.51 -7.64 0.06
CA LEU A 60 -12.24 -6.90 0.06
C LEU A 60 -12.49 -5.39 0.30
N PRO A 61 -12.81 -4.99 1.55
CA PRO A 61 -13.16 -3.61 1.88
C PRO A 61 -11.93 -2.68 1.88
N CYS A 62 -11.24 -2.57 0.76
CA CYS A 62 -10.09 -1.68 0.58
C CYS A 62 -9.91 -1.26 -0.88
N ALA A 63 -9.23 -0.13 -1.10
CA ALA A 63 -8.75 0.30 -2.42
C ALA A 63 -7.54 1.24 -2.30
N GLU A 64 -6.57 1.14 -3.22
CA GLU A 64 -5.59 2.18 -3.50
C GLU A 64 -6.11 3.00 -4.69
N VAL A 65 -6.76 4.14 -4.42
CA VAL A 65 -7.24 5.05 -5.48
C VAL A 65 -6.09 5.96 -5.90
N THR A 66 -5.72 5.90 -7.19
CA THR A 66 -4.53 6.60 -7.67
C THR A 66 -4.80 8.03 -8.09
N PHE A 67 -3.98 8.98 -7.66
CA PHE A 67 -4.01 10.42 -8.01
C PHE A 67 -3.50 10.68 -9.44
N ARG A 68 -3.87 9.79 -10.37
CA ARG A 68 -3.58 9.93 -11.81
C ARG A 68 -4.65 10.71 -12.56
N THR A 69 -5.79 10.97 -11.94
CA THR A 69 -6.95 11.63 -12.53
C THR A 69 -7.48 12.70 -11.59
N ALA A 70 -8.22 13.66 -12.13
CA ALA A 70 -8.88 14.69 -11.32
C ALA A 70 -10.02 14.12 -10.45
N ALA A 71 -10.55 12.94 -10.78
CA ALA A 71 -11.62 12.29 -10.05
C ALA A 71 -11.16 11.60 -8.74
N ALA A 72 -9.85 11.43 -8.53
CA ALA A 72 -9.31 10.61 -7.44
C ALA A 72 -9.74 11.11 -6.05
N GLU A 73 -9.57 12.40 -5.77
CA GLU A 73 -9.92 13.02 -4.48
C GLU A 73 -11.40 12.85 -4.16
N GLU A 74 -12.27 13.23 -5.08
CA GLU A 74 -13.72 13.11 -4.92
C GLU A 74 -14.15 11.64 -4.79
N SER A 75 -13.51 10.74 -5.52
CA SER A 75 -13.78 9.30 -5.40
C SER A 75 -13.45 8.77 -4.00
N ILE A 76 -12.31 9.15 -3.42
CA ILE A 76 -11.93 8.78 -2.06
C ILE A 76 -12.96 9.34 -1.07
N ARG A 77 -13.35 10.60 -1.20
CA ARG A 77 -14.34 11.23 -0.33
C ARG A 77 -15.67 10.48 -0.33
N LEU A 78 -16.20 10.20 -1.51
CA LEU A 78 -17.47 9.47 -1.68
C LEU A 78 -17.40 8.05 -1.07
N MET A 79 -16.30 7.32 -1.34
CA MET A 79 -16.10 5.99 -0.78
C MET A 79 -16.00 6.03 0.74
N HIS A 80 -15.25 6.99 1.31
CA HIS A 80 -15.08 7.15 2.75
C HIS A 80 -16.40 7.46 3.47
N GLU A 81 -17.20 8.37 2.90
CA GLU A 81 -18.51 8.74 3.46
C GLU A 81 -19.50 7.59 3.45
N ALA A 82 -19.53 6.80 2.37
CA ALA A 82 -20.48 5.69 2.22
C ALA A 82 -20.04 4.41 2.93
N TYR A 83 -18.72 4.19 3.05
CA TYR A 83 -18.12 2.99 3.64
C TYR A 83 -16.97 3.38 4.60
N PRO A 84 -17.29 3.93 5.79
CA PRO A 84 -16.26 4.48 6.71
C PRO A 84 -15.27 3.44 7.24
N ASP A 85 -15.63 2.16 7.21
CA ASP A 85 -14.76 1.05 7.62
C ASP A 85 -13.84 0.56 6.48
N MET A 86 -14.03 1.04 5.25
CA MET A 86 -13.20 0.68 4.10
C MET A 86 -11.80 1.30 4.24
N VAL A 87 -10.77 0.50 4.02
CA VAL A 87 -9.38 1.00 4.06
C VAL A 87 -9.05 1.66 2.72
N LEU A 88 -8.97 2.98 2.71
CA LEU A 88 -8.66 3.75 1.51
C LEU A 88 -7.22 4.26 1.55
N ALA A 89 -6.44 3.87 0.54
CA ALA A 89 -5.12 4.44 0.29
C ALA A 89 -5.16 5.40 -0.91
N ALA A 90 -4.46 6.51 -0.82
CA ALA A 90 -4.20 7.38 -1.96
C ALA A 90 -2.90 6.95 -2.63
N GLY A 91 -2.99 6.42 -3.84
CA GLY A 91 -1.84 5.98 -4.64
C GLY A 91 -1.35 7.06 -5.61
N THR A 92 -0.12 6.92 -6.07
CA THR A 92 0.50 7.87 -7.04
C THR A 92 0.48 9.32 -6.53
N VAL A 93 0.68 9.50 -5.22
CA VAL A 93 0.83 10.83 -4.62
C VAL A 93 2.24 11.34 -4.90
N LEU A 94 2.35 12.53 -5.49
CA LEU A 94 3.59 13.10 -6.01
C LEU A 94 3.95 14.48 -5.41
N THR A 95 3.07 15.05 -4.56
CA THR A 95 3.32 16.33 -3.91
C THR A 95 2.72 16.35 -2.50
N THR A 96 3.23 17.21 -1.64
CA THR A 96 2.70 17.43 -0.28
C THR A 96 1.28 17.98 -0.29
N GLU A 97 0.92 18.79 -1.30
CA GLU A 97 -0.44 19.27 -1.49
C GLU A 97 -1.41 18.09 -1.79
N GLN A 98 -0.98 17.13 -2.62
CA GLN A 98 -1.79 15.93 -2.85
C GLN A 98 -1.94 15.09 -1.58
N VAL A 99 -0.92 15.06 -0.69
CA VAL A 99 -1.04 14.40 0.63
C VAL A 99 -2.17 15.04 1.42
N ASP A 100 -2.18 16.37 1.56
CA ASP A 100 -3.21 17.08 2.34
C ASP A 100 -4.61 16.85 1.77
N ARG A 101 -4.77 16.93 0.45
CA ARG A 101 -6.04 16.67 -0.24
C ARG A 101 -6.53 15.24 -0.05
N ALA A 102 -5.62 14.26 -0.18
CA ALA A 102 -5.95 12.86 0.01
C ALA A 102 -6.44 12.56 1.43
N VAL A 103 -5.73 13.09 2.43
CA VAL A 103 -6.10 12.91 3.85
C VAL A 103 -7.42 13.61 4.16
N ALA A 104 -7.63 14.83 3.67
CA ALA A 104 -8.89 15.56 3.83
C ALA A 104 -10.08 14.81 3.19
N ALA A 105 -9.85 14.08 2.10
CA ALA A 105 -10.85 13.23 1.45
C ALA A 105 -11.11 11.90 2.21
N GLY A 106 -10.32 11.54 3.22
CA GLY A 106 -10.50 10.32 4.02
C GLY A 106 -9.51 9.19 3.71
N ALA A 107 -8.44 9.45 2.93
CA ALA A 107 -7.39 8.45 2.75
C ALA A 107 -6.67 8.19 4.07
N SER A 108 -6.54 6.92 4.45
CA SER A 108 -5.87 6.48 5.68
C SER A 108 -4.38 6.16 5.49
N VAL A 109 -3.93 6.01 4.23
CA VAL A 109 -2.54 5.71 3.86
C VAL A 109 -2.16 6.46 2.59
N ILE A 110 -0.98 7.06 2.58
CA ILE A 110 -0.37 7.65 1.38
C ILE A 110 0.59 6.65 0.74
N VAL A 111 0.47 6.47 -0.56
CA VAL A 111 1.32 5.57 -1.35
C VAL A 111 1.91 6.33 -2.54
N SER A 112 3.24 6.37 -2.65
CA SER A 112 3.93 6.98 -3.78
C SER A 112 4.52 5.92 -4.73
N PRO A 113 4.72 6.23 -6.01
CA PRO A 113 5.30 5.28 -6.96
C PRO A 113 6.80 5.06 -6.77
N GLY A 114 7.49 6.03 -6.19
CA GLY A 114 8.91 6.03 -5.89
C GLY A 114 9.19 6.63 -4.51
N PHE A 115 10.46 6.61 -4.11
CA PHE A 115 10.90 7.21 -2.84
C PHE A 115 11.17 8.70 -3.05
N ASP A 116 10.30 9.54 -2.53
CA ASP A 116 10.47 10.98 -2.47
C ASP A 116 10.69 11.40 -1.01
N PRO A 117 11.91 11.93 -0.65
CA PRO A 117 12.19 12.37 0.71
C PRO A 117 11.25 13.45 1.23
N GLU A 118 10.83 14.40 0.37
CA GLU A 118 9.95 15.50 0.75
C GLU A 118 8.58 14.98 1.18
N ILE A 119 7.96 14.12 0.37
CA ILE A 119 6.66 13.51 0.66
C ILE A 119 6.75 12.64 1.92
N VAL A 120 7.79 11.79 2.01
CA VAL A 120 7.96 10.88 3.14
C VAL A 120 8.17 11.66 4.44
N ASP A 121 9.06 12.65 4.45
CA ASP A 121 9.34 13.47 5.64
C ASP A 121 8.13 14.31 6.03
N TYR A 122 7.38 14.83 5.06
CA TYR A 122 6.12 15.54 5.30
C TYR A 122 5.08 14.63 5.98
N CYS A 123 4.82 13.45 5.44
CA CYS A 123 3.88 12.50 6.04
C CYS A 123 4.29 12.11 7.47
N ILE A 124 5.57 11.83 7.69
CA ILE A 124 6.10 11.50 9.02
C ILE A 124 5.89 12.67 10.00
N SER A 125 6.15 13.91 9.58
CA SER A 125 5.98 15.10 10.41
C SER A 125 4.53 15.34 10.85
N LYS A 126 3.58 14.93 10.02
CA LYS A 126 2.12 15.04 10.25
C LYS A 126 1.51 13.78 10.89
N ASN A 127 2.31 12.74 11.18
CA ASN A 127 1.85 11.42 11.62
C ASN A 127 0.87 10.75 10.63
N ILE A 128 1.06 11.00 9.34
CA ILE A 128 0.27 10.37 8.26
C ILE A 128 0.98 9.07 7.87
N PRO A 129 0.29 7.93 7.82
CA PRO A 129 0.84 6.68 7.31
C PRO A 129 1.30 6.83 5.86
N VAL A 130 2.56 6.44 5.58
CA VAL A 130 3.13 6.52 4.24
C VAL A 130 3.83 5.23 3.83
N MET A 131 3.60 4.79 2.61
CA MET A 131 4.20 3.61 2.00
C MET A 131 4.86 3.99 0.68
N PRO A 132 6.13 4.45 0.73
CA PRO A 132 6.83 4.88 -0.47
C PRO A 132 7.18 3.68 -1.37
N GLY A 133 7.15 3.92 -2.68
CA GLY A 133 7.69 3.00 -3.65
C GLY A 133 9.23 2.95 -3.58
N ILE A 134 9.81 1.77 -3.79
CA ILE A 134 11.24 1.56 -3.93
C ILE A 134 11.50 0.53 -5.02
N VAL A 135 12.68 0.55 -5.60
CA VAL A 135 13.13 -0.46 -6.55
C VAL A 135 14.62 -0.79 -6.36
N THR A 136 15.34 0.04 -5.60
CA THR A 136 16.77 -0.11 -5.35
C THR A 136 17.10 -0.22 -3.86
N PRO A 137 18.24 -0.85 -3.50
CA PRO A 137 18.75 -0.87 -2.12
C PRO A 137 18.98 0.53 -1.55
N SER A 138 19.35 1.52 -2.38
CA SER A 138 19.58 2.90 -1.93
C SER A 138 18.29 3.58 -1.47
N GLU A 139 17.19 3.40 -2.19
CA GLU A 139 15.87 3.90 -1.81
C GLU A 139 15.37 3.19 -0.54
N LEU A 140 15.56 1.87 -0.47
CA LEU A 140 15.21 1.10 0.73
C LEU A 140 16.01 1.57 1.95
N ALA A 141 17.30 1.88 1.80
CA ALA A 141 18.11 2.47 2.87
C ALA A 141 17.56 3.81 3.35
N GLN A 142 17.05 4.66 2.45
CA GLN A 142 16.43 5.93 2.81
C GLN A 142 15.13 5.72 3.61
N ALA A 143 14.32 4.74 3.23
CA ALA A 143 13.11 4.37 3.97
C ALA A 143 13.45 3.88 5.38
N VAL A 144 14.41 2.97 5.50
CA VAL A 144 14.86 2.39 6.79
C VAL A 144 15.45 3.46 7.72
N LYS A 145 16.24 4.41 7.21
CA LYS A 145 16.77 5.55 8.00
C LYS A 145 15.66 6.38 8.64
N ARG A 146 14.47 6.43 8.02
CA ARG A 146 13.28 7.13 8.51
C ARG A 146 12.39 6.28 9.40
N GLY A 147 12.78 5.04 9.65
CA GLY A 147 12.05 4.09 10.50
C GLY A 147 10.91 3.36 9.77
N LEU A 148 10.84 3.45 8.44
CA LEU A 148 9.84 2.73 7.67
C LEU A 148 10.27 1.27 7.50
N THR A 149 9.37 0.34 7.86
CA THR A 149 9.57 -1.11 7.76
C THR A 149 8.61 -1.78 6.78
N ARG A 150 7.68 -1.03 6.25
CA ARG A 150 6.73 -1.44 5.23
C ARG A 150 6.84 -0.47 4.05
N VAL A 151 7.15 -1.00 2.87
CA VAL A 151 7.35 -0.21 1.64
C VAL A 151 6.72 -0.92 0.45
N LYS A 152 6.38 -0.13 -0.58
CA LYS A 152 5.92 -0.65 -1.87
C LYS A 152 7.12 -0.97 -2.75
N PHE A 153 7.08 -2.08 -3.49
CA PHE A 153 8.04 -2.38 -4.56
C PHE A 153 7.35 -2.22 -5.91
N PHE A 154 7.76 -1.22 -6.70
CA PHE A 154 7.10 -0.86 -7.95
C PHE A 154 8.10 -0.36 -9.00
N PRO A 155 7.96 -0.78 -10.28
CA PRO A 155 7.00 -1.76 -10.83
C PRO A 155 7.50 -3.21 -10.63
N ALA A 156 6.77 -4.05 -9.88
CA ALA A 156 7.31 -5.29 -9.31
C ALA A 156 7.84 -6.28 -10.33
N THR A 157 7.03 -6.74 -11.29
CA THR A 157 7.46 -7.77 -12.24
C THR A 157 8.53 -7.25 -13.20
N ALA A 158 8.41 -6.00 -13.66
CA ALA A 158 9.36 -5.38 -14.57
C ALA A 158 10.73 -5.11 -13.89
N ALA A 159 10.75 -4.93 -12.57
CA ALA A 159 11.95 -4.62 -11.79
C ALA A 159 12.64 -5.87 -11.19
N GLY A 160 12.35 -7.06 -11.73
CA GLY A 160 12.99 -8.31 -11.32
C GLY A 160 12.20 -9.19 -10.34
N GLY A 161 10.97 -8.78 -9.99
CA GLY A 161 10.01 -9.59 -9.25
C GLY A 161 10.51 -10.11 -7.91
N ILE A 162 10.08 -11.32 -7.56
CA ILE A 162 10.41 -11.94 -6.27
C ILE A 162 11.92 -12.13 -6.06
N LYS A 163 12.70 -12.36 -7.14
CA LYS A 163 14.15 -12.53 -7.04
C LYS A 163 14.83 -11.26 -6.52
N MET A 164 14.44 -10.09 -7.04
CA MET A 164 14.97 -8.80 -6.60
C MET A 164 14.55 -8.49 -5.16
N ILE A 165 13.29 -8.74 -4.82
CA ILE A 165 12.77 -8.53 -3.46
C ILE A 165 13.55 -9.38 -2.44
N LYS A 166 13.75 -10.67 -2.69
CA LYS A 166 14.52 -11.56 -1.82
C LYS A 166 15.96 -11.10 -1.66
N ALA A 167 16.61 -10.68 -2.75
CA ALA A 167 17.98 -10.20 -2.72
C ALA A 167 18.13 -8.92 -1.87
N MET A 168 17.21 -7.95 -2.00
CA MET A 168 17.20 -6.74 -1.19
C MET A 168 16.92 -7.04 0.29
N CYS A 169 15.90 -7.86 0.57
CA CYS A 169 15.50 -8.19 1.94
C CYS A 169 16.54 -9.07 2.68
N ALA A 170 17.46 -9.72 1.98
CA ALA A 170 18.58 -10.41 2.62
C ALA A 170 19.48 -9.45 3.42
N ALA A 171 19.65 -8.21 2.93
CA ALA A 171 20.40 -7.17 3.64
C ALA A 171 19.53 -6.35 4.60
N TYR A 172 18.23 -6.25 4.37
CA TYR A 172 17.28 -5.45 5.16
C TYR A 172 16.23 -6.35 5.84
N THR A 173 16.67 -7.10 6.84
CA THR A 173 15.90 -8.21 7.45
C THR A 173 14.59 -7.79 8.10
N ASN A 174 14.48 -6.53 8.57
CA ASN A 174 13.31 -5.99 9.28
C ASN A 174 12.29 -5.32 8.35
N VAL A 175 12.49 -5.39 7.03
CA VAL A 175 11.58 -4.77 6.05
C VAL A 175 10.65 -5.82 5.47
N ARG A 176 9.40 -5.43 5.23
CA ARG A 176 8.41 -6.21 4.48
C ARG A 176 7.87 -5.37 3.32
N ILE A 177 7.52 -6.03 2.26
CA ILE A 177 7.29 -5.45 0.94
C ILE A 177 5.85 -5.66 0.49
N MET A 178 5.27 -4.63 -0.14
CA MET A 178 4.06 -4.72 -0.95
C MET A 178 4.44 -4.60 -2.43
N PRO A 179 4.66 -5.72 -3.15
CA PRO A 179 4.89 -5.66 -4.58
C PRO A 179 3.64 -5.20 -5.31
N THR A 180 3.82 -4.31 -6.28
CA THR A 180 2.75 -3.77 -7.12
C THR A 180 3.24 -3.62 -8.56
N GLY A 181 2.38 -3.96 -9.52
CA GLY A 181 2.70 -3.90 -10.96
C GLY A 181 3.03 -5.25 -11.55
N GLY A 182 2.14 -5.73 -12.43
CA GLY A 182 2.22 -7.02 -13.07
C GLY A 182 1.75 -8.20 -12.21
N ILE A 183 1.19 -7.95 -11.04
CA ILE A 183 0.60 -8.99 -10.18
C ILE A 183 -0.79 -9.34 -10.69
N ASN A 184 -1.09 -10.64 -10.73
CA ASN A 184 -2.37 -11.20 -11.14
C ASN A 184 -2.55 -12.62 -10.54
N THR A 185 -3.65 -13.28 -10.85
CA THR A 185 -3.97 -14.63 -10.30
C THR A 185 -2.92 -15.69 -10.62
N ALA A 186 -2.21 -15.58 -11.75
CA ALA A 186 -1.22 -16.57 -12.17
C ALA A 186 0.10 -16.52 -11.38
N ASN A 187 0.41 -15.36 -10.77
CA ASN A 187 1.68 -15.17 -10.04
C ASN A 187 1.49 -14.75 -8.57
N LEU A 188 0.27 -14.56 -8.10
CA LEU A 188 -0.01 -14.11 -6.73
C LEU A 188 0.59 -15.06 -5.68
N GLU A 189 0.51 -16.37 -5.89
CA GLU A 189 1.06 -17.38 -4.98
C GLU A 189 2.57 -17.25 -4.83
N GLU A 190 3.31 -17.05 -5.94
CA GLU A 190 4.77 -16.86 -5.90
C GLU A 190 5.18 -15.71 -4.98
N PHE A 191 4.40 -14.62 -4.99
CA PHE A 191 4.67 -13.48 -4.13
C PHE A 191 4.22 -13.71 -2.69
N LEU A 192 2.95 -14.07 -2.46
CA LEU A 192 2.38 -14.19 -1.11
C LEU A 192 2.98 -15.32 -0.27
N SER A 193 3.58 -16.35 -0.88
CA SER A 193 4.31 -17.40 -0.17
C SER A 193 5.67 -16.95 0.38
N CYS A 194 6.11 -15.71 0.10
CA CYS A 194 7.36 -15.17 0.61
C CYS A 194 7.11 -14.41 1.92
N ASP A 195 7.81 -14.79 3.00
CA ASP A 195 7.73 -14.17 4.34
C ASP A 195 8.04 -12.67 4.36
N LYS A 196 8.74 -12.16 3.35
CA LYS A 196 9.04 -10.74 3.18
C LYS A 196 7.92 -9.93 2.55
N ILE A 197 6.86 -10.59 2.08
CA ILE A 197 5.71 -9.92 1.47
C ILE A 197 4.53 -9.98 2.43
N PHE A 198 3.96 -8.82 2.77
CA PHE A 198 2.81 -8.75 3.66
C PHE A 198 1.48 -8.67 2.90
N CYS A 199 1.46 -8.06 1.72
CA CYS A 199 0.33 -8.05 0.78
C CYS A 199 0.83 -7.71 -0.63
N CYS A 200 -0.05 -7.82 -1.63
CA CYS A 200 0.25 -7.47 -3.02
C CYS A 200 -0.72 -6.39 -3.52
N GLY A 201 -0.21 -5.40 -4.27
CA GLY A 201 -1.07 -4.48 -5.01
C GLY A 201 -1.39 -5.03 -6.41
N GLY A 202 -2.66 -5.09 -6.76
CA GLY A 202 -3.08 -5.62 -8.05
C GLY A 202 -4.27 -4.87 -8.66
N SER A 203 -4.37 -4.85 -9.98
CA SER A 203 -5.45 -4.16 -10.70
C SER A 203 -6.32 -5.11 -11.55
N TRP A 204 -6.04 -6.41 -11.52
CA TRP A 204 -6.73 -7.35 -12.42
C TRP A 204 -8.22 -7.46 -12.15
N MET A 205 -8.68 -7.34 -10.87
CA MET A 205 -10.08 -7.39 -10.48
C MET A 205 -10.82 -6.06 -10.72
N VAL A 206 -10.08 -4.94 -10.88
CA VAL A 206 -10.63 -3.58 -11.03
C VAL A 206 -10.13 -2.91 -12.31
N LYS A 207 -10.08 -3.67 -13.42
CA LYS A 207 -9.64 -3.15 -14.72
C LYS A 207 -10.48 -1.94 -15.15
N GLY A 208 -9.80 -0.93 -15.68
CA GLY A 208 -10.45 0.31 -16.08
C GLY A 208 -11.50 0.16 -17.19
N ASP A 209 -11.40 -0.86 -18.04
CA ASP A 209 -12.40 -1.22 -19.04
C ASP A 209 -13.69 -1.74 -18.39
N LEU A 210 -13.59 -2.57 -17.35
CA LEU A 210 -14.75 -3.03 -16.57
C LEU A 210 -15.44 -1.90 -15.83
N VAL A 211 -14.67 -1.02 -15.18
CA VAL A 211 -15.20 0.17 -14.49
C VAL A 211 -15.95 1.06 -15.50
N LYS A 212 -15.31 1.37 -16.64
CA LYS A 212 -15.90 2.20 -17.70
C LYS A 212 -17.18 1.59 -18.30
N ALA A 213 -17.24 0.27 -18.37
CA ALA A 213 -18.41 -0.47 -18.87
C ALA A 213 -19.53 -0.61 -17.83
N GLY A 214 -19.28 -0.24 -16.56
CA GLY A 214 -20.24 -0.44 -15.46
C GLY A 214 -20.40 -1.90 -15.02
N GLU A 215 -19.43 -2.76 -15.32
CA GLU A 215 -19.42 -4.20 -15.04
C GLU A 215 -19.09 -4.49 -13.56
N PHE A 216 -19.80 -3.83 -12.64
CA PHE A 216 -19.49 -3.91 -11.20
C PHE A 216 -19.81 -5.27 -10.58
N ASP A 217 -20.80 -6.00 -11.11
CA ASP A 217 -21.07 -7.38 -10.68
C ASP A 217 -19.90 -8.29 -10.99
N LYS A 218 -19.29 -8.15 -12.17
CA LYS A 218 -18.09 -8.88 -12.56
C LYS A 218 -16.88 -8.50 -11.70
N ILE A 219 -16.72 -7.22 -11.36
CA ILE A 219 -15.69 -6.77 -10.43
C ILE A 219 -15.88 -7.42 -9.05
N LYS A 220 -17.12 -7.51 -8.55
CA LYS A 220 -17.45 -8.21 -7.31
C LYS A 220 -17.06 -9.69 -7.36
N GLU A 221 -17.41 -10.40 -8.43
CA GLU A 221 -17.03 -11.81 -8.64
C GLU A 221 -15.52 -11.98 -8.65
N MET A 222 -14.78 -11.22 -9.47
CA MET A 222 -13.33 -11.27 -9.54
C MET A 222 -12.65 -10.89 -8.21
N THR A 223 -13.28 -10.02 -7.43
CA THR A 223 -12.83 -9.65 -6.09
C THR A 223 -13.00 -10.83 -5.12
N ALA A 224 -14.15 -11.50 -5.14
CA ALA A 224 -14.39 -12.68 -4.33
C ALA A 224 -13.42 -13.84 -4.69
N GLU A 225 -13.14 -14.05 -5.97
CA GLU A 225 -12.12 -15.00 -6.44
C GLU A 225 -10.72 -14.65 -5.89
N ALA A 226 -10.34 -13.36 -5.92
CA ALA A 226 -9.05 -12.92 -5.38
C ALA A 226 -8.95 -13.17 -3.87
N VAL A 227 -10.02 -12.91 -3.11
CA VAL A 227 -10.09 -13.19 -1.67
C VAL A 227 -9.98 -14.69 -1.39
N ALA A 228 -10.67 -15.52 -2.17
CA ALA A 228 -10.61 -16.98 -2.03
C ALA A 228 -9.19 -17.50 -2.30
N LEU A 229 -8.55 -16.99 -3.35
CA LEU A 229 -7.17 -17.36 -3.70
C LEU A 229 -6.17 -16.95 -2.60
N VAL A 230 -6.31 -15.75 -2.01
CA VAL A 230 -5.47 -15.32 -0.87
C VAL A 230 -5.63 -16.28 0.32
N LYS A 231 -6.87 -16.67 0.65
CA LYS A 231 -7.14 -17.62 1.74
C LYS A 231 -6.52 -18.99 1.47
N GLU A 232 -6.64 -19.49 0.24
CA GLU A 232 -6.03 -20.76 -0.17
C GLU A 232 -4.51 -20.70 -0.02
N ILE A 233 -3.85 -19.67 -0.56
CA ILE A 233 -2.39 -19.52 -0.48
C ILE A 233 -1.90 -19.49 0.97
N ARG A 234 -2.62 -18.80 1.85
CA ARG A 234 -2.23 -18.65 3.25
C ARG A 234 -2.54 -19.84 4.14
N SER A 235 -3.35 -20.79 3.64
CA SER A 235 -3.66 -22.03 4.35
C SER A 235 -2.62 -23.14 4.13
N LYS A 236 -1.71 -22.94 3.16
CA LYS A 236 -0.59 -23.85 2.85
C LYS A 236 0.60 -23.59 3.77
#